data_ed4caec373d14762b4e78ec2ef734c77
#
_entry.id   ed4caec373d14762b4e78ec2ef734c77
#
_cell.length_a   1.000
_cell.length_b   1.000
_cell.length_c   1.000
_cell.angle_alpha   90.00
_cell.angle_beta   90.00
_cell.angle_gamma   90.00
#
_symmetry.space_group_name_H-M   'P 1'
#
loop_
_entity.id
_entity.type
_entity.pdbx_description
1 polymer ?
#
loop_
_entity_poly.entity_id
_entity_poly.type
_entity_poly.pdbx_seq_one_letter_code
_entity_poly.pdbx_strand_id
1 'polypeptide(L)'
;PNATIGIVGTGGLYATEEDLAAFGGAFTGTSMLSASSTAAMAAPEYDRGIWPDEPLGMVSYGLGWDAVEFWPFEQNGIQCLVKGGDTLRYHAALLVLPEYNMAAAVLTSCGVSVYNELAAAQMLADALEAKGVKLDRSEPALPTASPATMPASLVGESGYYGTTTQQLKATISADGELTLHQMSMAGIPDQTLTYYSDGSFRDSTGAAAVKLVKESNSSTYFY
;
A
#
# COMPACT_ATOMS: atom_id res chain seq x y z
N PRO A 1 -17.96 -23.17 6.82
CA PRO A 1 -17.87 -23.49 5.40
C PRO A 1 -16.41 -23.41 4.97
N ASN A 2 -15.92 -24.46 4.31
CA ASN A 2 -14.60 -24.46 3.73
C ASN A 2 -14.68 -23.70 2.40
N ALA A 3 -13.93 -22.60 2.30
CA ALA A 3 -13.77 -21.91 1.04
C ALA A 3 -12.59 -22.53 0.29
N THR A 4 -12.80 -22.95 -0.95
CA THR A 4 -11.72 -23.39 -1.83
C THR A 4 -11.46 -22.31 -2.84
N ILE A 5 -10.26 -21.78 -2.85
CA ILE A 5 -9.83 -20.75 -3.79
C ILE A 5 -8.86 -21.40 -4.79
N GLY A 6 -9.19 -21.36 -6.07
CA GLY A 6 -8.38 -21.94 -7.16
C GLY A 6 -7.29 -20.98 -7.65
N ILE A 7 -6.55 -20.31 -6.76
CA ILE A 7 -5.50 -19.36 -7.13
C ILE A 7 -4.15 -20.08 -7.03
N VAL A 8 -3.73 -20.66 -8.15
CA VAL A 8 -2.44 -21.36 -8.21
C VAL A 8 -1.31 -20.32 -8.37
N GLY A 9 -0.37 -20.32 -7.42
CA GLY A 9 0.79 -19.41 -7.45
C GLY A 9 0.61 -18.06 -6.75
N THR A 10 -0.62 -17.75 -6.27
CA THR A 10 -0.89 -16.46 -5.59
C THR A 10 -1.25 -16.63 -4.11
N GLY A 11 -1.20 -17.84 -3.58
CA GLY A 11 -1.58 -18.14 -2.19
C GLY A 11 -1.74 -19.64 -2.00
N GLY A 12 -2.39 -20.03 -0.87
CA GLY A 12 -2.69 -21.43 -0.57
C GLY A 12 -1.61 -22.17 0.20
N LEU A 13 -0.51 -21.50 0.59
CA LEU A 13 0.44 -22.05 1.53
C LEU A 13 -0.05 -21.88 2.97
N TYR A 14 0.11 -22.90 3.77
CA TYR A 14 -0.10 -22.88 5.21
C TYR A 14 1.25 -23.04 5.90
N ALA A 15 1.53 -22.20 6.87
CA ALA A 15 2.77 -22.18 7.62
C ALA A 15 2.50 -21.77 9.06
N THR A 16 3.43 -22.07 9.96
CA THR A 16 3.49 -21.44 11.27
C THR A 16 4.19 -20.09 11.19
N GLU A 17 4.11 -19.30 12.24
CA GLU A 17 4.84 -18.04 12.34
C GLU A 17 6.37 -18.26 12.30
N GLU A 18 6.85 -19.36 12.89
CA GLU A 18 8.27 -19.72 12.88
C GLU A 18 8.75 -20.07 11.47
N ASP A 19 7.96 -20.86 10.73
CA ASP A 19 8.26 -21.22 9.34
C ASP A 19 8.27 -19.99 8.43
N LEU A 20 7.31 -19.07 8.64
CA LEU A 20 7.21 -17.83 7.88
C LEU A 20 8.39 -16.89 8.19
N ALA A 21 8.78 -16.76 9.46
CA ALA A 21 9.95 -15.98 9.86
C ALA A 21 11.25 -16.59 9.31
N ALA A 22 11.37 -17.93 9.34
CA ALA A 22 12.50 -18.64 8.77
C ALA A 22 12.58 -18.45 7.24
N PHE A 23 11.43 -18.45 6.55
CA PHE A 23 11.37 -18.11 5.12
C PHE A 23 11.87 -16.68 4.87
N GLY A 24 11.50 -15.72 5.72
CA GLY A 24 12.03 -14.35 5.68
C GLY A 24 13.56 -14.32 5.78
N GLY A 25 14.15 -15.19 6.59
CA GLY A 25 15.60 -15.35 6.70
C GLY A 25 16.30 -15.77 5.39
N ALA A 26 15.56 -16.34 4.42
CA ALA A 26 16.11 -16.65 3.11
C ALA A 26 16.43 -15.41 2.27
N PHE A 27 15.92 -14.26 2.63
CA PHE A 27 16.18 -12.97 1.98
C PHE A 27 17.23 -12.13 2.71
N THR A 28 17.82 -12.68 3.78
CA THR A 28 18.88 -12.04 4.56
C THR A 28 20.18 -12.86 4.39
N GLY A 29 21.25 -12.28 3.92
CA GLY A 29 22.57 -12.92 3.87
C GLY A 29 22.74 -14.03 2.82
N THR A 30 22.81 -15.31 3.22
CA THR A 30 22.93 -16.45 2.30
C THR A 30 21.55 -16.93 1.87
N SER A 31 21.05 -16.33 0.84
CA SER A 31 19.74 -16.60 0.25
C SER A 31 19.74 -17.92 -0.55
N MET A 32 18.57 -18.58 -0.65
CA MET A 32 18.31 -19.65 -1.63
C MET A 32 18.33 -19.12 -3.07
N LEU A 33 18.25 -17.80 -3.24
CA LEU A 33 18.29 -17.10 -4.51
C LEU A 33 19.68 -16.52 -4.77
N SER A 34 20.01 -16.28 -6.04
CA SER A 34 21.20 -15.52 -6.39
C SER A 34 21.07 -14.06 -5.93
N ALA A 35 22.20 -13.40 -5.65
CA ALA A 35 22.19 -11.99 -5.27
C ALA A 35 21.46 -11.11 -6.30
N SER A 36 21.58 -11.41 -7.59
CA SER A 36 20.86 -10.69 -8.66
C SER A 36 19.35 -10.92 -8.60
N SER A 37 18.90 -12.13 -8.28
CA SER A 37 17.47 -12.42 -8.14
C SER A 37 16.89 -11.75 -6.91
N THR A 38 17.61 -11.77 -5.78
CA THR A 38 17.18 -11.09 -4.55
C THR A 38 17.09 -9.58 -4.78
N ALA A 39 18.09 -8.98 -5.44
CA ALA A 39 18.07 -7.56 -5.78
C ALA A 39 16.92 -7.21 -6.73
N ALA A 40 16.63 -8.06 -7.72
CA ALA A 40 15.51 -7.85 -8.64
C ALA A 40 14.15 -7.92 -7.91
N MET A 41 13.99 -8.83 -6.95
CA MET A 41 12.76 -8.91 -6.15
C MET A 41 12.57 -7.71 -5.22
N ALA A 42 13.68 -7.16 -4.71
CA ALA A 42 13.68 -6.05 -3.77
C ALA A 42 13.68 -4.67 -4.46
N ALA A 43 13.76 -4.61 -5.77
CA ALA A 43 13.68 -3.35 -6.51
C ALA A 43 12.23 -2.84 -6.57
N PRO A 44 11.99 -1.52 -6.44
CA PRO A 44 10.67 -0.95 -6.62
C PRO A 44 10.24 -1.09 -8.08
N GLU A 45 9.12 -1.76 -8.31
CA GLU A 45 8.57 -1.99 -9.65
C GLU A 45 7.61 -0.88 -10.09
N TYR A 46 7.08 -0.09 -9.16
CA TYR A 46 6.16 1.01 -9.46
C TYR A 46 6.84 2.18 -10.20
N ASP A 47 8.15 2.35 -10.08
CA ASP A 47 8.94 3.38 -10.79
C ASP A 47 8.98 3.17 -12.31
N ARG A 48 8.42 2.09 -12.81
CA ARG A 48 8.44 1.77 -14.24
C ARG A 48 7.35 2.47 -15.07
N GLY A 49 6.72 3.51 -14.53
CA GLY A 49 5.95 4.48 -15.29
C GLY A 49 4.46 4.21 -15.42
N ILE A 50 3.88 3.37 -14.57
CA ILE A 50 2.43 3.14 -14.49
C ILE A 50 1.81 3.97 -13.34
N TRP A 51 2.56 4.22 -12.29
CA TRP A 51 2.10 4.92 -11.09
C TRP A 51 2.63 6.36 -11.02
N PRO A 52 1.92 7.28 -10.38
CA PRO A 52 2.41 8.65 -10.24
C PRO A 52 3.68 8.69 -9.39
N ASP A 53 4.61 9.60 -9.74
CA ASP A 53 5.80 9.96 -8.96
C ASP A 53 5.38 10.65 -7.62
N GLU A 54 4.66 9.95 -6.77
CA GLU A 54 4.18 10.51 -5.53
C GLU A 54 4.68 9.69 -4.35
N PRO A 55 5.34 10.34 -3.38
CA PRO A 55 5.89 9.66 -2.20
C PRO A 55 4.78 9.36 -1.18
N LEU A 56 3.73 8.69 -1.57
CA LEU A 56 2.81 8.09 -0.63
C LEU A 56 3.30 6.69 -0.33
N GLY A 57 4.40 6.53 0.38
CA GLY A 57 5.11 5.33 0.84
C GLY A 57 4.35 4.01 1.11
N MET A 58 3.18 3.85 0.51
CA MET A 58 2.32 2.67 0.63
C MET A 58 2.23 1.85 -0.65
N VAL A 59 2.93 2.22 -1.74
CA VAL A 59 2.77 1.56 -3.05
C VAL A 59 4.11 1.15 -3.68
N SER A 60 5.16 1.04 -2.90
CA SER A 60 6.48 0.62 -3.38
C SER A 60 6.60 -0.90 -3.53
N TYR A 61 5.72 -1.52 -4.33
CA TYR A 61 5.75 -2.97 -4.51
C TYR A 61 6.99 -3.44 -5.28
N GLY A 62 7.44 -4.66 -4.96
CA GLY A 62 8.51 -5.36 -5.67
C GLY A 62 7.98 -6.64 -6.33
N LEU A 63 8.89 -7.46 -6.87
CA LEU A 63 8.52 -8.76 -7.42
C LEU A 63 8.18 -9.74 -6.28
N GLY A 64 6.89 -9.93 -6.05
CA GLY A 64 6.35 -10.79 -4.99
C GLY A 64 6.26 -10.12 -3.61
N TRP A 65 6.65 -8.86 -3.48
CA TRP A 65 6.49 -8.05 -2.28
C TRP A 65 5.41 -7.00 -2.47
N ASP A 66 4.59 -6.80 -1.45
CA ASP A 66 3.55 -5.77 -1.44
C ASP A 66 4.16 -4.38 -1.25
N ALA A 67 5.30 -4.32 -0.51
CA ALA A 67 6.14 -3.15 -0.43
C ALA A 67 7.61 -3.54 -0.28
N VAL A 68 8.52 -2.70 -0.81
CA VAL A 68 9.98 -2.79 -0.63
C VAL A 68 10.55 -1.59 0.12
N GLU A 69 9.70 -0.63 0.40
CA GLU A 69 9.90 0.53 1.26
C GLU A 69 8.72 0.60 2.22
N PHE A 70 8.96 0.75 3.51
CA PHE A 70 7.90 0.73 4.52
C PHE A 70 8.29 1.57 5.75
N TRP A 71 7.33 2.38 6.23
CA TRP A 71 7.50 3.16 7.44
C TRP A 71 7.70 2.25 8.67
N PRO A 72 8.61 2.59 9.62
CA PRO A 72 9.47 3.78 9.69
C PRO A 72 10.83 3.57 9.01
N PHE A 73 11.07 2.47 8.33
CA PHE A 73 12.39 2.07 7.84
C PHE A 73 12.87 2.91 6.66
N GLU A 74 11.99 3.22 5.71
CA GLU A 74 12.33 3.98 4.49
C GLU A 74 12.89 5.35 4.79
N GLN A 75 12.30 6.09 5.73
CA GLN A 75 12.77 7.43 6.12
C GLN A 75 14.12 7.39 6.86
N ASN A 76 14.55 6.21 7.31
CA ASN A 76 15.85 5.96 7.90
C ASN A 76 16.85 5.34 6.90
N GLY A 77 16.49 5.25 5.62
CA GLY A 77 17.32 4.65 4.57
C GLY A 77 17.49 3.14 4.70
N ILE A 78 16.57 2.46 5.39
CA ILE A 78 16.59 1.02 5.63
C ILE A 78 15.54 0.36 4.73
N GLN A 79 15.98 -0.59 3.90
CA GLN A 79 15.06 -1.38 3.09
C GLN A 79 14.20 -2.30 3.97
N CYS A 80 12.90 -2.31 3.74
CA CYS A 80 11.96 -3.21 4.39
C CYS A 80 11.09 -3.90 3.34
N LEU A 81 11.26 -5.21 3.20
CA LEU A 81 10.45 -6.03 2.32
C LEU A 81 9.21 -6.49 3.08
N VAL A 82 8.03 -6.26 2.53
CA VAL A 82 6.75 -6.52 3.17
C VAL A 82 5.91 -7.44 2.31
N LYS A 83 5.33 -8.46 2.92
CA LYS A 83 4.31 -9.32 2.29
C LYS A 83 3.19 -9.58 3.27
N GLY A 84 2.00 -9.12 2.91
CA GLY A 84 0.76 -9.47 3.57
C GLY A 84 0.07 -10.67 2.94
N GLY A 85 -0.91 -11.19 3.64
CA GLY A 85 -1.78 -12.24 3.13
C GLY A 85 -3.09 -12.30 3.91
N ASP A 86 -4.20 -12.30 3.19
CA ASP A 86 -5.54 -12.32 3.77
C ASP A 86 -6.37 -13.49 3.24
N THR A 87 -7.04 -14.15 4.15
CA THR A 87 -8.13 -15.08 3.88
C THR A 87 -9.39 -14.59 4.59
N LEU A 88 -10.48 -15.34 4.51
CA LEU A 88 -11.70 -14.99 5.23
C LEU A 88 -11.55 -15.03 6.78
N ARG A 89 -10.49 -15.67 7.29
CA ARG A 89 -10.31 -15.89 8.73
C ARG A 89 -8.89 -15.72 9.24
N TYR A 90 -7.91 -15.83 8.39
CA TYR A 90 -6.51 -15.76 8.78
C TYR A 90 -5.82 -14.66 7.99
N HIS A 91 -5.03 -13.92 8.69
CA HIS A 91 -4.28 -12.78 8.19
C HIS A 91 -2.82 -12.96 8.57
N ALA A 92 -1.93 -12.69 7.64
CA ALA A 92 -0.50 -12.91 7.81
C ALA A 92 0.28 -11.67 7.37
N ALA A 93 1.41 -11.43 8.01
CA ALA A 93 2.42 -10.50 7.53
C ALA A 93 3.81 -11.10 7.72
N LEU A 94 4.68 -10.85 6.76
CA LEU A 94 6.11 -11.08 6.82
C LEU A 94 6.82 -9.79 6.47
N LEU A 95 7.68 -9.33 7.36
CA LEU A 95 8.58 -8.20 7.12
C LEU A 95 10.03 -8.67 7.23
N VAL A 96 10.87 -8.19 6.32
CA VAL A 96 12.29 -8.53 6.27
C VAL A 96 13.11 -7.26 6.16
N LEU A 97 14.15 -7.15 6.99
CA LEU A 97 15.20 -6.15 6.90
C LEU A 97 16.49 -6.84 6.45
N PRO A 98 16.77 -6.92 5.14
CA PRO A 98 17.87 -7.71 4.61
C PRO A 98 19.23 -7.28 5.15
N GLU A 99 19.48 -5.98 5.25
CA GLU A 99 20.75 -5.39 5.71
C GLU A 99 21.05 -5.70 7.17
N TYR A 100 20.01 -5.91 7.97
CA TYR A 100 20.14 -6.19 9.40
C TYR A 100 20.02 -7.68 9.75
N ASN A 101 19.82 -8.53 8.73
CA ASN A 101 19.59 -9.97 8.92
C ASN A 101 18.44 -10.25 9.91
N MET A 102 17.33 -9.55 9.72
CA MET A 102 16.15 -9.63 10.59
C MET A 102 14.90 -9.90 9.78
N ALA A 103 14.01 -10.71 10.33
CA ALA A 103 12.66 -10.92 9.83
C ALA A 103 11.67 -10.99 10.99
N ALA A 104 10.44 -10.55 10.76
CA ALA A 104 9.33 -10.71 11.68
C ALA A 104 8.11 -11.25 10.94
N ALA A 105 7.40 -12.18 11.57
CA ALA A 105 6.14 -12.72 11.08
C ALA A 105 5.05 -12.54 12.14
N VAL A 106 3.86 -12.16 11.70
CA VAL A 106 2.67 -12.03 12.55
C VAL A 106 1.49 -12.71 11.88
N LEU A 107 0.83 -13.60 12.60
CA LEU A 107 -0.37 -14.30 12.16
C LEU A 107 -1.53 -13.99 13.11
N THR A 108 -2.69 -13.70 12.54
CA THR A 108 -3.92 -13.47 13.32
C THR A 108 -5.12 -14.18 12.70
N SER A 109 -6.13 -14.46 13.52
CA SER A 109 -7.41 -15.01 13.07
C SER A 109 -8.53 -13.95 12.98
N CYS A 110 -8.17 -12.67 13.12
CA CYS A 110 -9.09 -11.53 13.08
C CYS A 110 -8.33 -10.29 12.56
N GLY A 111 -9.03 -9.36 11.93
CA GLY A 111 -8.46 -8.13 11.42
C GLY A 111 -8.18 -8.19 9.91
N VAL A 112 -7.07 -7.61 9.51
CA VAL A 112 -6.53 -7.62 8.14
C VAL A 112 -4.99 -7.60 8.21
N SER A 113 -4.31 -8.01 7.16
CA SER A 113 -2.83 -8.12 7.11
C SER A 113 -2.11 -6.80 7.45
N VAL A 114 -2.70 -5.65 7.10
CA VAL A 114 -2.12 -4.33 7.40
C VAL A 114 -1.84 -4.14 8.90
N TYR A 115 -2.72 -4.61 9.79
CA TYR A 115 -2.45 -4.52 11.25
C TYR A 115 -1.30 -5.43 11.67
N ASN A 116 -1.15 -6.58 11.02
CA ASN A 116 -0.04 -7.50 11.26
C ASN A 116 1.27 -6.91 10.74
N GLU A 117 1.24 -6.22 9.60
CA GLU A 117 2.39 -5.50 9.03
C GLU A 117 2.88 -4.40 9.97
N LEU A 118 1.96 -3.58 10.49
CA LEU A 118 2.29 -2.55 11.48
C LEU A 118 2.86 -3.14 12.77
N ALA A 119 2.29 -4.25 13.26
CA ALA A 119 2.81 -4.95 14.44
C ALA A 119 4.21 -5.51 14.20
N ALA A 120 4.45 -6.15 13.05
CA ALA A 120 5.76 -6.67 12.67
C ALA A 120 6.80 -5.56 12.49
N ALA A 121 6.40 -4.41 11.90
CA ALA A 121 7.26 -3.23 11.78
C ALA A 121 7.67 -2.69 13.15
N GLN A 122 6.71 -2.58 14.08
CA GLN A 122 7.01 -2.15 15.45
C GLN A 122 8.00 -3.09 16.14
N MET A 123 7.80 -4.43 16.01
CA MET A 123 8.71 -5.43 16.58
C MET A 123 10.13 -5.31 16.02
N LEU A 124 10.27 -5.14 14.70
CA LEU A 124 11.57 -4.96 14.06
C LEU A 124 12.24 -3.66 14.45
N ALA A 125 11.48 -2.57 14.53
CA ALA A 125 11.98 -1.27 14.95
C ALA A 125 12.50 -1.30 16.40
N ASP A 126 11.74 -1.90 17.33
CA ASP A 126 12.16 -2.06 18.73
C ASP A 126 13.42 -2.94 18.83
N ALA A 127 13.50 -4.00 18.02
CA ALA A 127 14.67 -4.86 18.00
C ALA A 127 15.92 -4.19 17.42
N LEU A 128 15.76 -3.29 16.41
CA LEU A 128 16.86 -2.45 15.90
C LEU A 128 17.35 -1.47 16.96
N GLU A 129 16.44 -0.80 17.65
CA GLU A 129 16.79 0.15 18.72
C GLU A 129 17.48 -0.55 19.89
N ALA A 130 17.06 -1.77 20.24
CA ALA A 130 17.75 -2.58 21.24
C ALA A 130 19.19 -2.97 20.81
N LYS A 131 19.46 -2.99 19.50
CA LYS A 131 20.82 -3.17 18.93
C LYS A 131 21.60 -1.86 18.80
N GLY A 132 21.02 -0.72 19.23
CA GLY A 132 21.65 0.59 19.21
C GLY A 132 21.46 1.38 17.92
N VAL A 133 20.63 0.92 16.98
CA VAL A 133 20.23 1.68 15.79
C VAL A 133 19.20 2.73 16.22
N LYS A 134 19.47 4.00 15.92
CA LYS A 134 18.50 5.07 16.19
C LYS A 134 17.58 5.21 14.99
N LEU A 135 16.27 5.15 15.23
CA LEU A 135 15.26 5.34 14.20
C LEU A 135 14.50 6.65 14.43
N ASP A 136 14.31 7.41 13.37
CA ASP A 136 13.26 8.41 13.31
C ASP A 136 11.94 7.69 13.04
N ARG A 137 11.02 7.77 14.00
CA ARG A 137 9.67 7.19 13.92
C ARG A 137 8.60 8.28 13.83
N SER A 138 8.99 9.52 13.51
CA SER A 138 8.02 10.58 13.29
C SER A 138 7.10 10.20 12.12
N GLU A 139 5.81 10.43 12.27
CA GLU A 139 4.90 10.23 11.15
C GLU A 139 5.27 11.21 10.03
N PRO A 140 5.32 10.75 8.76
CA PRO A 140 5.54 11.64 7.63
C PRO A 140 4.53 12.78 7.67
N ALA A 141 4.99 14.01 7.58
CA ALA A 141 4.10 15.16 7.50
C ALA A 141 3.27 15.05 6.23
N LEU A 142 1.94 14.94 6.38
CA LEU A 142 1.07 15.01 5.23
C LEU A 142 1.24 16.37 4.54
N PRO A 143 1.31 16.42 3.20
CA PRO A 143 1.42 17.66 2.47
C PRO A 143 0.33 18.64 2.91
N THR A 144 0.72 19.85 3.31
CA THR A 144 -0.22 20.89 3.67
C THR A 144 -0.92 21.36 2.40
N ALA A 145 -2.18 21.05 2.27
CA ALA A 145 -3.01 21.47 1.15
C ALA A 145 -4.20 22.29 1.66
N SER A 146 -4.68 23.21 0.83
CA SER A 146 -5.87 24.02 1.12
C SER A 146 -6.87 23.94 -0.04
N PRO A 147 -8.17 24.17 0.19
CA PRO A 147 -9.16 24.27 -0.89
C PRO A 147 -8.69 25.25 -1.97
N ALA A 148 -8.82 24.87 -3.23
CA ALA A 148 -8.29 25.62 -4.36
C ALA A 148 -9.26 25.59 -5.56
N THR A 149 -9.04 26.51 -6.51
CA THR A 149 -9.79 26.51 -7.77
C THR A 149 -9.35 25.31 -8.63
N MET A 150 -10.30 24.45 -8.95
CA MET A 150 -10.07 23.27 -9.77
C MET A 150 -9.83 23.64 -11.24
N PRO A 151 -8.88 23.00 -11.95
CA PRO A 151 -8.78 23.12 -13.40
C PRO A 151 -10.04 22.64 -14.12
N ALA A 152 -10.60 23.46 -15.00
CA ALA A 152 -11.84 23.16 -15.72
C ALA A 152 -11.77 21.85 -16.56
N SER A 153 -10.56 21.44 -16.95
CA SER A 153 -10.34 20.18 -17.69
C SER A 153 -10.73 18.92 -16.91
N LEU A 154 -10.74 18.97 -15.56
CA LEU A 154 -11.10 17.81 -14.73
C LEU A 154 -12.60 17.49 -14.79
N VAL A 155 -13.46 18.41 -15.18
CA VAL A 155 -14.91 18.15 -15.37
C VAL A 155 -15.13 17.04 -16.40
N GLY A 156 -14.28 16.99 -17.43
CA GLY A 156 -14.33 15.96 -18.48
C GLY A 156 -13.97 14.56 -18.02
N GLU A 157 -13.38 14.42 -16.83
CA GLU A 157 -13.04 13.13 -16.23
C GLU A 157 -14.21 12.53 -15.41
N SER A 158 -15.38 13.14 -15.43
CA SER A 158 -16.60 12.52 -14.89
C SER A 158 -16.92 11.23 -15.64
N GLY A 159 -17.15 10.13 -14.91
CA GLY A 159 -17.34 8.84 -15.56
C GLY A 159 -17.50 7.68 -14.58
N TYR A 160 -17.24 6.48 -15.09
CA TYR A 160 -17.29 5.25 -14.32
C TYR A 160 -15.87 4.73 -14.14
N TYR A 161 -15.55 4.43 -12.89
CA TYR A 161 -14.26 3.92 -12.46
C TYR A 161 -14.45 2.58 -11.74
N GLY A 162 -13.50 1.69 -11.87
CA GLY A 162 -13.67 0.41 -11.23
C GLY A 162 -12.41 -0.43 -11.13
N THR A 163 -12.45 -1.32 -10.14
CA THR A 163 -11.54 -2.45 -9.99
C THR A 163 -12.30 -3.74 -10.28
N THR A 164 -11.66 -4.87 -10.06
CA THR A 164 -12.32 -6.19 -10.15
C THR A 164 -13.45 -6.40 -9.13
N THR A 165 -13.46 -5.60 -8.05
CA THR A 165 -14.39 -5.78 -6.92
C THR A 165 -15.26 -4.56 -6.62
N GLN A 166 -14.89 -3.39 -7.11
CA GLN A 166 -15.60 -2.12 -6.82
C GLN A 166 -15.88 -1.35 -8.10
N GLN A 167 -17.02 -0.70 -8.14
CA GLN A 167 -17.40 0.22 -9.21
C GLN A 167 -17.93 1.52 -8.60
N LEU A 168 -17.41 2.63 -9.09
CA LEU A 168 -17.77 3.99 -8.68
C LEU A 168 -18.28 4.78 -9.89
N LYS A 169 -19.29 5.59 -9.67
CA LYS A 169 -19.63 6.70 -10.58
C LYS A 169 -19.08 7.97 -9.98
N ALA A 170 -18.18 8.64 -10.71
CA ALA A 170 -17.62 9.94 -10.35
C ALA A 170 -18.34 11.04 -11.13
N THR A 171 -18.77 12.09 -10.44
CA THR A 171 -19.32 13.30 -11.04
C THR A 171 -18.54 14.49 -10.53
N ILE A 172 -17.87 15.21 -11.43
CA ILE A 172 -17.05 16.38 -11.09
C ILE A 172 -17.80 17.62 -11.58
N SER A 173 -18.11 18.52 -10.66
CA SER A 173 -18.80 19.79 -10.95
C SER A 173 -17.79 20.89 -11.31
N ALA A 174 -18.27 21.94 -12.01
CA ALA A 174 -17.43 23.05 -12.44
C ALA A 174 -16.88 23.91 -11.27
N ASP A 175 -17.50 23.83 -10.11
CA ASP A 175 -17.11 24.51 -8.87
C ASP A 175 -16.14 23.72 -8.00
N GLY A 176 -15.66 22.56 -8.49
CA GLY A 176 -14.57 21.81 -7.86
C GLY A 176 -15.03 20.77 -6.85
N GLU A 177 -16.26 20.32 -6.93
CA GLU A 177 -16.80 19.23 -6.14
C GLU A 177 -16.76 17.91 -6.92
N LEU A 178 -16.24 16.86 -6.29
CA LEU A 178 -16.28 15.48 -6.77
C LEU A 178 -17.28 14.69 -5.93
N THR A 179 -18.33 14.18 -6.56
CA THR A 179 -19.25 13.22 -5.94
C THR A 179 -18.92 11.81 -6.39
N LEU A 180 -18.68 10.93 -5.42
CA LEU A 180 -18.45 9.49 -5.63
C LEU A 180 -19.67 8.69 -5.20
N HIS A 181 -20.29 8.03 -6.15
CA HIS A 181 -21.40 7.11 -5.91
C HIS A 181 -20.93 5.65 -6.00
N GLN A 182 -21.07 4.89 -4.90
CA GLN A 182 -20.70 3.48 -4.86
C GLN A 182 -21.78 2.62 -5.56
N MET A 183 -21.40 1.94 -6.64
CA MET A 183 -22.30 1.13 -7.44
C MET A 183 -22.33 -0.34 -7.03
N SER A 184 -21.26 -0.82 -6.41
CA SER A 184 -21.13 -2.27 -6.06
C SER A 184 -21.86 -2.65 -4.79
N MET A 185 -22.25 -1.69 -3.97
CA MET A 185 -22.96 -1.92 -2.70
C MET A 185 -24.12 -0.95 -2.54
N ALA A 186 -25.33 -1.47 -2.36
CA ALA A 186 -26.50 -0.63 -2.13
C ALA A 186 -26.50 -0.03 -0.72
N GLY A 187 -27.00 1.21 -0.60
CA GLY A 187 -27.22 1.87 0.69
C GLY A 187 -25.99 2.58 1.25
N ILE A 188 -24.88 2.64 0.51
CA ILE A 188 -23.75 3.50 0.87
C ILE A 188 -24.04 4.93 0.41
N PRO A 189 -24.00 5.92 1.31
CA PRO A 189 -24.17 7.33 0.92
C PRO A 189 -23.11 7.79 -0.07
N ASP A 190 -23.48 8.72 -0.94
CA ASP A 190 -22.52 9.38 -1.81
C ASP A 190 -21.50 10.15 -0.98
N GLN A 191 -20.25 10.08 -1.39
CA GLN A 191 -19.16 10.85 -0.79
C GLN A 191 -18.91 12.10 -1.61
N THR A 192 -18.91 13.26 -0.96
CA THR A 192 -18.61 14.55 -1.57
C THR A 192 -17.24 15.02 -1.13
N LEU A 193 -16.40 15.37 -2.09
CA LEU A 193 -15.03 15.79 -1.90
C LEU A 193 -14.77 17.13 -2.59
N THR A 194 -13.94 17.98 -1.99
CA THR A 194 -13.56 19.30 -2.51
C THR A 194 -12.13 19.26 -3.06
N TYR A 195 -11.86 20.00 -4.12
CA TYR A 195 -10.54 20.10 -4.75
C TYR A 195 -9.58 20.95 -3.91
N TYR A 196 -8.33 20.46 -3.78
CA TYR A 196 -7.25 21.08 -2.99
C TYR A 196 -6.05 21.43 -3.86
N SER A 197 -5.17 22.32 -3.32
CA SER A 197 -4.02 22.91 -4.01
C SER A 197 -2.94 21.91 -4.44
N ASP A 198 -2.93 20.71 -3.88
CA ASP A 198 -2.05 19.59 -4.24
C ASP A 198 -2.64 18.68 -5.32
N GLY A 199 -3.77 19.06 -5.92
CA GLY A 199 -4.45 18.28 -6.95
C GLY A 199 -5.35 17.17 -6.40
N SER A 200 -5.46 17.02 -5.09
CA SER A 200 -6.32 16.02 -4.47
C SER A 200 -7.75 16.53 -4.29
N PHE A 201 -8.70 15.60 -4.19
CA PHE A 201 -10.05 15.83 -3.68
C PHE A 201 -10.14 15.25 -2.28
N ARG A 202 -10.62 16.03 -1.31
CA ARG A 202 -10.67 15.69 0.12
C ARG A 202 -12.05 15.94 0.69
N ASP A 203 -12.39 15.21 1.76
CA ASP A 203 -13.61 15.44 2.52
C ASP A 203 -13.53 16.72 3.39
N SER A 204 -14.60 17.02 4.10
CA SER A 204 -14.69 18.21 4.96
C SER A 204 -13.68 18.19 6.13
N THR A 205 -13.08 17.05 6.46
CA THR A 205 -12.05 16.93 7.50
C THR A 205 -10.64 17.10 6.92
N GLY A 206 -10.50 17.01 5.60
CA GLY A 206 -9.21 17.00 4.91
C GLY A 206 -8.44 15.67 5.03
N ALA A 207 -9.02 14.67 5.69
CA ALA A 207 -8.35 13.40 5.96
C ALA A 207 -8.37 12.42 4.77
N ALA A 208 -9.49 12.35 4.04
CA ALA A 208 -9.58 11.52 2.84
C ALA A 208 -9.00 12.25 1.64
N ALA A 209 -8.15 11.59 0.86
CA ALA A 209 -7.58 12.17 -0.34
C ALA A 209 -7.73 11.20 -1.51
N VAL A 210 -8.22 11.73 -2.63
CA VAL A 210 -8.32 11.04 -3.91
C VAL A 210 -7.71 11.96 -4.96
N LYS A 211 -6.85 11.44 -5.81
CA LYS A 211 -6.30 12.15 -6.98
C LYS A 211 -6.75 11.49 -8.27
N LEU A 212 -6.93 12.31 -9.30
CA LEU A 212 -7.08 11.83 -10.67
C LEU A 212 -5.70 11.87 -11.33
N VAL A 213 -5.24 10.71 -11.74
CA VAL A 213 -3.95 10.55 -12.42
C VAL A 213 -4.20 10.17 -13.86
N LYS A 214 -3.51 10.84 -14.77
CA LYS A 214 -3.59 10.58 -16.21
C LYS A 214 -2.32 9.86 -16.66
N GLU A 215 -2.48 8.67 -17.20
CA GLU A 215 -1.38 7.89 -17.74
C GLU A 215 -0.93 8.38 -19.13
N SER A 216 0.23 7.90 -19.56
CA SER A 216 0.79 8.19 -20.88
C SER A 216 -0.11 7.74 -22.05
N ASN A 217 -0.94 6.72 -21.84
CA ASN A 217 -1.94 6.25 -22.81
C ASN A 217 -3.24 7.07 -22.81
N SER A 218 -3.31 8.17 -22.03
CA SER A 218 -4.47 9.03 -21.82
C SER A 218 -5.60 8.40 -20.99
N SER A 219 -5.41 7.25 -20.38
CA SER A 219 -6.33 6.71 -19.39
C SER A 219 -6.25 7.51 -18.10
N THR A 220 -7.40 7.75 -17.46
CA THR A 220 -7.48 8.42 -16.14
C THR A 220 -7.94 7.42 -15.11
N TYR A 221 -7.31 7.41 -13.94
CA TYR A 221 -7.69 6.56 -12.81
C TYR A 221 -7.68 7.36 -11.49
N PHE A 222 -8.33 6.83 -10.48
CA PHE A 222 -8.23 7.33 -9.11
C PHE A 222 -7.03 6.70 -8.41
N TYR A 223 -6.30 7.58 -7.73
CA TYR A 223 -5.19 7.24 -6.86
C TYR A 223 -5.50 7.66 -5.43
#